data_d2e34e09092c850b13fdd35cc0ec232f
#
_entry.id   d2e34e09092c850b13fdd35cc0ec232f
#
_cell.length_a   1.000
_cell.length_b   1.000
_cell.length_c   1.000
_cell.angle_alpha   90.00
_cell.angle_beta   90.00
_cell.angle_gamma   90.00
#
_symmetry.space_group_name_H-M   'P 1'
#
loop_
_entity.id
_entity.type
_entity.pdbx_description
1 polymer ?
#
loop_
_entity_poly.entity_id
_entity_poly.type
_entity_poly.pdbx_seq_one_letter_code
_entity_poly.pdbx_strand_id
1 'polypeptide(L)'
;MNFFEQVYAIIRTVPPGQVISYGQVAFLAGNPRMARQVGWALHACPDDVPWHRVVRKDGSLPCLSPEGSSRQKMLLETEGVTFDERGHVLRIHFEDEPDVSDS
;
A
#
# COMPACT_ATOMS: atom_id res chain seq x y z
N MET A 1 17.21 -8.39 10.44
CA MET A 1 16.48 -7.66 9.39
C MET A 1 15.96 -6.37 9.97
N ASN A 2 16.30 -5.23 9.38
CA ASN A 2 15.83 -3.96 9.91
C ASN A 2 14.39 -3.70 9.45
N PHE A 3 13.82 -2.63 9.99
CA PHE A 3 12.41 -2.34 9.71
C PHE A 3 12.12 -2.16 8.23
N PHE A 4 12.98 -1.44 7.51
CA PHE A 4 12.77 -1.21 6.09
C PHE A 4 12.80 -2.52 5.31
N GLU A 5 13.70 -3.42 5.65
CA GLU A 5 13.78 -4.72 4.99
C GLU A 5 12.53 -5.54 5.26
N GLN A 6 12.01 -5.47 6.49
CA GLN A 6 10.76 -6.15 6.82
C GLN A 6 9.60 -5.59 6.00
N VAL A 7 9.55 -4.27 5.87
CA VAL A 7 8.52 -3.61 5.06
C VAL A 7 8.58 -4.12 3.62
N TYR A 8 9.77 -4.13 3.04
CA TYR A 8 9.91 -4.58 1.65
C TYR A 8 9.50 -6.03 1.48
N ALA A 9 9.86 -6.89 2.42
CA ALA A 9 9.48 -8.30 2.35
C ALA A 9 7.97 -8.47 2.37
N ILE A 10 7.29 -7.69 3.21
CA ILE A 10 5.84 -7.75 3.32
C ILE A 10 5.19 -7.29 2.01
N ILE A 11 5.66 -6.17 1.46
CA ILE A 11 5.08 -5.62 0.24
C ILE A 11 5.25 -6.58 -0.92
N ARG A 12 6.37 -7.29 -0.96
CA ARG A 12 6.61 -8.26 -2.04
C ARG A 12 5.61 -9.40 -2.05
N THR A 13 4.93 -9.64 -0.93
CA THR A 13 3.93 -10.71 -0.87
C THR A 13 2.57 -10.28 -1.41
N VAL A 14 2.35 -9.00 -1.65
CA VAL A 14 1.06 -8.51 -2.14
C VAL A 14 0.98 -8.76 -3.64
N PRO A 15 0.01 -9.56 -4.11
CA PRO A 15 -0.05 -9.89 -5.54
C PRO A 15 -0.67 -8.77 -6.37
N PRO A 16 -0.48 -8.81 -7.69
CA PRO A 16 -1.15 -7.85 -8.58
C PRO A 16 -2.66 -7.91 -8.40
N GLY A 17 -3.29 -6.75 -8.43
CA GLY A 17 -4.74 -6.66 -8.23
C GLY A 17 -5.14 -6.50 -6.79
N GLN A 18 -4.18 -6.56 -5.88
CA GLN A 18 -4.43 -6.39 -4.45
C GLN A 18 -3.66 -5.18 -3.92
N VAL A 19 -4.15 -4.61 -2.83
CA VAL A 19 -3.48 -3.50 -2.17
C VAL A 19 -3.41 -3.77 -0.67
N ILE A 20 -2.52 -3.05 -0.01
CA ILE A 20 -2.34 -3.16 1.44
C ILE A 20 -2.19 -1.74 1.98
N SER A 21 -2.67 -1.50 3.19
CA SER A 21 -2.57 -0.18 3.79
C SER A 21 -1.22 0.01 4.48
N TYR A 22 -0.83 1.27 4.63
CA TYR A 22 0.40 1.62 5.36
C TYR A 22 0.37 1.04 6.77
N GLY A 23 -0.78 1.18 7.44
CA GLY A 23 -0.90 0.68 8.79
C GLY A 23 -0.79 -0.84 8.87
N GLN A 24 -1.34 -1.53 7.88
CA GLN A 24 -1.25 -2.99 7.86
C GLN A 24 0.19 -3.44 7.63
N VAL A 25 0.92 -2.76 6.75
CA VAL A 25 2.33 -3.07 6.55
C VAL A 25 3.10 -2.87 7.86
N ALA A 26 2.85 -1.76 8.54
CA ALA A 26 3.53 -1.50 9.81
C ALA A 26 3.19 -2.55 10.85
N PHE A 27 1.91 -2.94 10.92
CA PHE A 27 1.46 -3.95 11.85
C PHE A 27 2.17 -5.28 11.59
N LEU A 28 2.21 -5.71 10.34
CA LEU A 28 2.85 -6.97 9.98
C LEU A 28 4.36 -6.93 10.21
N ALA A 29 4.95 -5.75 10.13
CA ALA A 29 6.37 -5.57 10.41
C ALA A 29 6.65 -5.51 11.92
N GLY A 30 5.61 -5.64 12.75
CA GLY A 30 5.79 -5.73 14.18
C GLY A 30 5.58 -4.44 14.95
N ASN A 31 5.25 -3.34 14.27
CA ASN A 31 5.06 -2.08 14.97
C ASN A 31 4.02 -1.21 14.27
N PRO A 32 2.73 -1.33 14.67
CA PRO A 32 1.66 -0.60 14.00
C PRO A 32 1.78 0.91 14.12
N ARG A 33 2.62 1.41 14.99
CA ARG A 33 2.80 2.87 15.14
C ARG A 33 3.77 3.45 14.13
N MET A 34 4.38 2.61 13.30
CA MET A 34 5.40 3.06 12.37
C MET A 34 4.89 3.20 10.93
N ALA A 35 3.61 3.53 10.78
CA ALA A 35 3.05 3.71 9.44
C ALA A 35 3.75 4.83 8.66
N ARG A 36 4.15 5.90 9.36
CA ARG A 36 4.89 6.98 8.70
C ARG A 36 6.22 6.50 8.15
N GLN A 37 6.90 5.65 8.92
CA GLN A 37 8.20 5.11 8.49
C GLN A 37 8.04 4.19 7.28
N VAL A 38 6.88 3.55 7.12
CA VAL A 38 6.60 2.79 5.91
C VAL A 38 6.66 3.72 4.70
N GLY A 39 6.09 4.93 4.83
CA GLY A 39 6.18 5.91 3.75
C GLY A 39 7.63 6.26 3.42
N TRP A 40 8.48 6.41 4.43
CA TRP A 40 9.89 6.68 4.20
C TRP A 40 10.56 5.52 3.48
N ALA A 41 10.21 4.29 3.84
CA ALA A 41 10.77 3.12 3.19
C ALA A 41 10.40 3.08 1.71
N LEU A 42 9.19 3.51 1.37
CA LEU A 42 8.75 3.51 -0.02
C LEU A 42 9.50 4.53 -0.87
N HIS A 43 9.97 5.63 -0.27
CA HIS A 43 10.74 6.61 -1.02
C HIS A 43 12.10 6.06 -1.47
N ALA A 44 12.61 5.09 -0.76
CA ALA A 44 13.93 4.52 -1.03
C ALA A 44 13.85 3.06 -1.44
N CYS A 45 12.68 2.60 -1.88
CA CYS A 45 12.51 1.17 -2.11
C CYS A 45 13.24 0.70 -3.36
N PRO A 46 13.70 -0.56 -3.36
CA PRO A 46 14.27 -1.18 -4.56
C PRO A 46 13.23 -1.27 -5.66
N ASP A 47 13.71 -1.37 -6.91
CA ASP A 47 12.83 -1.40 -8.08
C ASP A 47 11.89 -2.60 -8.09
N ASP A 48 12.29 -3.69 -7.45
CA ASP A 48 11.50 -4.92 -7.46
C ASP A 48 10.37 -4.92 -6.42
N VAL A 49 10.31 -3.89 -5.58
CA VAL A 49 9.25 -3.78 -4.57
C VAL A 49 8.05 -3.09 -5.21
N PRO A 50 6.87 -3.73 -5.18
CA PRO A 50 5.67 -3.15 -5.79
C PRO A 50 5.08 -2.06 -4.89
N TRP A 51 5.77 -0.95 -4.76
CA TRP A 51 5.39 0.15 -3.88
C TRP A 51 3.99 0.68 -4.19
N HIS A 52 3.58 0.58 -5.44
CA HIS A 52 2.29 1.12 -5.86
C HIS A 52 1.11 0.40 -5.23
N ARG A 53 1.34 -0.78 -4.66
CA ARG A 53 0.27 -1.55 -4.01
C ARG A 53 0.05 -1.14 -2.56
N VAL A 54 0.79 -0.15 -2.06
CA VAL A 54 0.58 0.38 -0.71
C VAL A 54 -0.22 1.66 -0.80
N VAL A 55 -1.37 1.69 -0.15
CA VAL A 55 -2.29 2.83 -0.20
C VAL A 55 -2.71 3.18 1.22
N ARG A 56 -3.47 4.26 1.35
CA ARG A 56 -4.00 4.63 2.66
C ARG A 56 -5.15 3.72 3.03
N LYS A 57 -5.44 3.68 4.32
CA LYS A 57 -6.46 2.79 4.85
C LYS A 57 -7.82 3.00 4.17
N ASP A 58 -8.13 4.24 3.82
CA ASP A 58 -9.41 4.56 3.17
C ASP A 58 -9.38 4.32 1.67
N GLY A 59 -8.28 3.82 1.14
CA GLY A 59 -8.14 3.55 -0.28
C GLY A 59 -7.61 4.70 -1.08
N SER A 60 -7.39 5.87 -0.47
CA SER A 60 -6.85 7.00 -1.20
C SER A 60 -5.37 6.77 -1.48
N LEU A 61 -4.89 7.36 -2.58
CA LEU A 61 -3.49 7.25 -2.92
C LEU A 61 -2.71 8.33 -2.18
N PRO A 62 -1.51 8.01 -1.71
CA PRO A 62 -0.69 9.01 -1.03
C PRO A 62 -0.26 10.09 -2.01
N CYS A 63 -0.15 11.30 -1.50
CA CYS A 63 0.25 12.43 -2.33
C CYS A 63 1.78 12.53 -2.31
N LEU A 64 2.42 11.76 -3.18
CA LEU A 64 3.88 11.75 -3.28
C LEU A 64 4.38 12.92 -4.11
N SER A 65 3.81 13.04 -5.29
CA SER A 65 4.06 14.11 -6.24
C SER A 65 3.00 13.94 -7.31
N PRO A 66 2.72 14.96 -8.11
CA PRO A 66 1.72 14.78 -9.18
C PRO A 66 2.06 13.61 -10.10
N GLU A 67 3.33 13.49 -10.49
CA GLU A 67 3.75 12.38 -11.35
C GLU A 67 3.65 11.05 -10.63
N GLY A 68 4.05 11.01 -9.36
CA GLY A 68 4.04 9.77 -8.60
C GLY A 68 2.63 9.24 -8.37
N SER A 69 1.70 10.14 -8.05
CA SER A 69 0.31 9.73 -7.84
C SER A 69 -0.31 9.21 -9.12
N SER A 70 -0.06 9.88 -10.25
CA SER A 70 -0.60 9.43 -11.53
C SER A 70 0.00 8.10 -11.93
N ARG A 71 1.29 7.91 -11.69
CA ARG A 71 1.95 6.65 -12.01
C ARG A 71 1.40 5.52 -11.17
N GLN A 72 1.18 5.78 -9.88
CA GLN A 72 0.65 4.76 -8.99
C GLN A 72 -0.74 4.31 -9.46
N LYS A 73 -1.60 5.27 -9.78
CA LYS A 73 -2.94 4.93 -10.25
C LYS A 73 -2.89 4.12 -11.53
N MET A 74 -2.05 4.52 -12.47
CA MET A 74 -1.91 3.81 -13.74
C MET A 74 -1.44 2.38 -13.52
N LEU A 75 -0.47 2.18 -12.65
CA LEU A 75 0.04 0.84 -12.38
C LEU A 75 -1.04 -0.04 -11.75
N LEU A 76 -1.80 0.53 -10.81
CA LEU A 76 -2.87 -0.22 -10.17
C LEU A 76 -3.97 -0.57 -11.16
N GLU A 77 -4.36 0.38 -12.02
CA GLU A 77 -5.39 0.10 -13.02
C GLU A 77 -4.94 -0.99 -13.99
N THR A 78 -3.67 -0.98 -14.35
CA THR A 78 -3.11 -2.01 -15.22
C THR A 78 -3.23 -3.39 -14.58
N GLU A 79 -3.21 -3.45 -13.27
CA GLU A 79 -3.34 -4.71 -12.53
C GLU A 79 -4.80 -5.09 -12.25
N GLY A 80 -5.74 -4.30 -12.73
CA GLY A 80 -7.15 -4.61 -12.53
C GLY A 80 -7.78 -3.99 -11.29
N VAL A 81 -7.06 -3.10 -10.60
CA VAL A 81 -7.59 -2.44 -9.43
C VAL A 81 -8.59 -1.37 -9.87
N THR A 82 -9.74 -1.33 -9.22
CA THR A 82 -10.80 -0.38 -9.54
C THR A 82 -10.93 0.66 -8.44
N PHE A 83 -11.42 1.83 -8.83
CA PHE A 83 -11.54 2.98 -7.94
C PHE A 83 -12.99 3.47 -7.93
N ASP A 84 -13.39 4.06 -6.82
CA ASP A 84 -14.71 4.67 -6.75
C ASP A 84 -14.64 6.08 -7.37
N GLU A 85 -15.78 6.80 -7.32
CA GLU A 85 -15.87 8.11 -7.95
C GLU A 85 -15.00 9.15 -7.26
N ARG A 86 -14.54 8.87 -6.04
CA ARG A 86 -13.65 9.77 -5.30
C ARG A 86 -12.19 9.44 -5.55
N GLY A 87 -11.91 8.43 -6.37
CA GLY A 87 -10.53 8.03 -6.64
C GLY A 87 -9.92 7.14 -5.57
N HIS A 88 -10.76 6.51 -4.74
CA HIS A 88 -10.29 5.59 -3.72
C HIS A 88 -10.40 4.16 -4.22
N VAL A 89 -9.41 3.34 -3.87
CA VAL A 89 -9.41 1.92 -4.20
C VAL A 89 -10.59 1.25 -3.52
N LEU A 90 -11.33 0.42 -4.29
CA LEU A 90 -12.46 -0.29 -3.73
C LEU A 90 -11.99 -1.33 -2.71
N ARG A 91 -12.84 -1.55 -1.72
CA ARG A 91 -12.50 -2.41 -0.58
C ARG A 91 -12.17 -3.84 -0.99
N ILE A 92 -12.75 -4.31 -2.08
CA ILE A 92 -12.53 -5.69 -2.52
C ILE A 92 -11.07 -5.99 -2.86
N HIS A 93 -10.26 -4.95 -3.11
CA HIS A 93 -8.86 -5.14 -3.47
C HIS A 93 -7.94 -5.19 -2.25
N PHE A 94 -8.44 -4.90 -1.06
CA PHE A 94 -7.60 -4.95 0.14
C PHE A 94 -7.39 -6.39 0.54
N GLU A 95 -6.14 -6.82 0.46
CA GLU A 95 -5.79 -8.17 0.81
C GLU A 95 -5.81 -8.33 2.32
N ASP A 96 -6.62 -9.28 2.80
CA ASP A 96 -6.52 -9.73 4.17
C ASP A 96 -6.58 -8.62 5.19
N GLU A 97 -7.32 -7.58 4.88
CA GLU A 97 -7.53 -6.53 5.83
C GLU A 97 -8.38 -7.12 6.95
N PRO A 98 -7.90 -7.14 8.18
CA PRO A 98 -8.71 -7.71 9.25
C PRO A 98 -10.01 -6.96 9.31
N ASP A 99 -11.08 -7.70 9.34
CA ASP A 99 -12.40 -7.13 9.39
C ASP A 99 -12.68 -6.69 10.80
N VAL A 100 -12.27 -5.63 11.05
CA VAL A 100 -12.38 -5.17 12.40
C VAL A 100 -13.76 -4.79 12.76
N SER A 101 -13.95 -4.98 12.54
CA SER A 101 -14.67 -4.57 12.89
C SER A 101 -15.39 -4.20 12.88
N ASP A 102 -15.48 -4.20 12.85
CA ASP A 102 -15.92 -3.83 12.83
C ASP A 102 -16.32 -3.43 13.09
N SER A 103 -16.29 -3.34 13.34
CA SER A 103 -16.51 -3.04 13.59
C SER A 103 -16.87 -2.85 13.61
#